data_de9ea79a795f44c0786557b930065f84
#
_entry.id   de9ea79a795f44c0786557b930065f84
#
_cell.length_a   1.000
_cell.length_b   1.000
_cell.length_c   1.000
_cell.angle_alpha   90.00
_cell.angle_beta   90.00
_cell.angle_gamma   90.00
#
_symmetry.space_group_name_H-M   'P 1'
#
loop_
_entity.id
_entity.type
_entity.pdbx_description
1 polymer ?
#
loop_
_entity_poly.entity_id
_entity_poly.type
_entity_poly.pdbx_seq_one_letter_code
_entity_poly.pdbx_strand_id
1 'polypeptide(L)'
;MSIAGIGTDIVEVPRIALMIQKHGDLFVQRVYTPHEIGYCSSSKAVNQHYAGRWAAKEAVLKALGTGWSKGIHWTDIEVHNESGGRPRIRLAGAARELCEQRQIADILITISHCRTFAVAYALAIERSSETTA
;
A
#
# COMPACT_ATOMS: atom_id res chain seq x y z
N MET A 1 22.49 -2.77 6.15
CA MET A 1 21.10 -2.69 5.70
C MET A 1 21.09 -2.69 4.19
N SER A 2 20.40 -3.62 3.58
CA SER A 2 20.29 -3.66 2.12
C SER A 2 18.86 -3.49 1.65
N ILE A 3 18.74 -3.05 0.41
CA ILE A 3 17.45 -2.87 -0.22
C ILE A 3 17.08 -4.19 -0.89
N ALA A 4 15.92 -4.74 -0.51
CA ALA A 4 15.43 -5.98 -1.07
C ALA A 4 14.63 -5.76 -2.35
N GLY A 5 14.03 -4.59 -2.51
CA GLY A 5 13.24 -4.31 -3.71
C GLY A 5 12.70 -2.91 -3.72
N ILE A 6 12.30 -2.47 -4.90
CA ILE A 6 11.72 -1.15 -5.12
C ILE A 6 10.52 -1.29 -6.03
N GLY A 7 9.48 -0.51 -5.78
CA GLY A 7 8.28 -0.52 -6.61
C GLY A 7 7.71 0.86 -6.75
N THR A 8 7.05 1.08 -7.86
CA THR A 8 6.32 2.32 -8.11
C THR A 8 5.02 2.00 -8.82
N ASP A 9 4.03 2.84 -8.59
CA ASP A 9 2.77 2.74 -9.31
C ASP A 9 2.18 4.12 -9.50
N ILE A 10 1.51 4.31 -10.61
CA ILE A 10 0.77 5.52 -10.92
C ILE A 10 -0.63 5.12 -11.37
N VAL A 11 -1.63 5.83 -10.89
CA VAL A 11 -3.02 5.55 -11.25
C VAL A 11 -3.76 6.86 -11.48
N GLU A 12 -4.69 6.82 -12.41
CA GLU A 12 -5.59 7.95 -12.63
C GLU A 12 -6.65 7.98 -11.55
N VAL A 13 -6.77 9.09 -10.85
CA VAL A 13 -7.77 9.27 -9.79
C VAL A 13 -9.20 9.02 -10.31
N PRO A 14 -9.58 9.53 -11.51
CA PRO A 14 -10.92 9.24 -12.03
C PRO A 14 -11.21 7.76 -12.25
N ARG A 15 -10.17 6.96 -12.53
CA ARG A 15 -10.35 5.51 -12.71
C ARG A 15 -10.79 4.85 -11.40
N ILE A 16 -10.17 5.22 -10.29
CA ILE A 16 -10.56 4.68 -8.99
C ILE A 16 -11.94 5.21 -8.59
N ALA A 17 -12.21 6.47 -8.84
CA ALA A 17 -13.54 7.05 -8.58
C ALA A 17 -14.63 6.29 -9.33
N LEU A 18 -14.36 5.92 -10.59
CA LEU A 18 -15.31 5.16 -11.39
C LEU A 18 -15.53 3.75 -10.84
N MET A 19 -14.49 3.09 -10.37
CA MET A 19 -14.60 1.76 -9.76
C MET A 19 -15.47 1.82 -8.50
N ILE A 20 -15.29 2.84 -7.69
CA ILE A 20 -16.09 3.04 -6.48
C ILE A 20 -17.55 3.30 -6.86
N GLN A 21 -17.77 4.15 -7.86
CA GLN A 21 -19.12 4.47 -8.33
C GLN A 21 -19.85 3.24 -8.86
N LYS A 22 -19.15 2.41 -9.64
CA LYS A 22 -19.76 1.23 -10.29
C LYS A 22 -20.01 0.09 -9.32
N HIS A 23 -19.09 -0.15 -8.40
CA HIS A 23 -19.11 -1.36 -7.57
C HIS A 23 -19.34 -1.08 -6.09
N GLY A 24 -19.27 0.18 -5.67
CA GLY A 24 -19.58 0.60 -4.31
C GLY A 24 -18.81 -0.17 -3.26
N ASP A 25 -19.50 -0.59 -2.20
CA ASP A 25 -18.90 -1.26 -1.06
C ASP A 25 -18.17 -2.54 -1.44
N LEU A 26 -18.62 -3.22 -2.49
CA LEU A 26 -17.99 -4.45 -2.93
C LEU A 26 -16.52 -4.22 -3.30
N PHE A 27 -16.26 -3.16 -4.05
CA PHE A 27 -14.92 -2.78 -4.42
C PHE A 27 -14.15 -2.23 -3.21
N VAL A 28 -14.76 -1.31 -2.49
CA VAL A 28 -14.09 -0.60 -1.38
C VAL A 28 -13.65 -1.57 -0.29
N GLN A 29 -14.54 -2.48 0.12
CA GLN A 29 -14.22 -3.43 1.19
C GLN A 29 -13.25 -4.52 0.76
N ARG A 30 -13.17 -4.80 -0.54
CA ARG A 30 -12.21 -5.78 -1.05
C ARG A 30 -10.80 -5.22 -1.06
N VAL A 31 -10.64 -3.93 -1.34
CA VAL A 31 -9.34 -3.31 -1.53
C VAL A 31 -8.81 -2.65 -0.25
N TYR A 32 -9.70 -2.04 0.52
CA TYR A 32 -9.30 -1.18 1.64
C TYR A 32 -9.74 -1.74 2.97
N THR A 33 -8.89 -1.57 3.99
CA THR A 33 -9.25 -1.96 5.36
C THR A 33 -10.24 -0.95 5.95
N PRO A 34 -10.95 -1.33 7.04
CA PRO A 34 -11.81 -0.36 7.73
C PRO A 34 -11.07 0.91 8.15
N HIS A 35 -9.83 0.80 8.56
CA HIS A 35 -9.02 1.96 8.92
C HIS A 35 -8.81 2.88 7.72
N GLU A 36 -8.48 2.32 6.57
CA GLU A 36 -8.27 3.09 5.34
C GLU A 36 -9.56 3.75 4.87
N ILE A 37 -10.67 3.02 4.96
CA ILE A 37 -11.98 3.55 4.58
C ILE A 37 -12.34 4.75 5.46
N GLY A 38 -12.13 4.63 6.76
CA GLY A 38 -12.40 5.73 7.69
C GLY A 38 -11.59 6.98 7.35
N TYR A 39 -10.31 6.80 7.08
CA TYR A 39 -9.42 7.91 6.74
C TYR A 39 -9.85 8.58 5.43
N CYS A 40 -10.05 7.78 4.38
CA CYS A 40 -10.36 8.33 3.05
C CYS A 40 -11.73 8.99 3.02
N SER A 41 -12.74 8.36 3.64
CA SER A 41 -14.11 8.88 3.60
C SER A 41 -14.29 10.17 4.37
N SER A 42 -13.45 10.41 5.37
CA SER A 42 -13.55 11.63 6.18
C SER A 42 -12.77 12.80 5.57
N SER A 43 -12.08 12.59 4.48
CA SER A 43 -11.28 13.62 3.82
C SER A 43 -12.11 14.38 2.79
N LYS A 44 -11.71 15.62 2.52
CA LYS A 44 -12.30 16.41 1.43
C LYS A 44 -11.92 15.85 0.06
N ALA A 45 -10.74 15.27 -0.05
CA ALA A 45 -10.22 14.73 -1.32
C ALA A 45 -10.36 13.20 -1.32
N VAL A 46 -11.58 12.71 -1.14
CA VAL A 46 -11.88 11.29 -0.96
C VAL A 46 -11.25 10.41 -2.05
N ASN A 47 -11.49 10.76 -3.30
CA ASN A 47 -11.02 9.93 -4.42
C ASN A 47 -9.51 9.95 -4.55
N GLN A 48 -8.87 11.08 -4.27
CA GLN A 48 -7.41 11.19 -4.31
C GLN A 48 -6.78 10.30 -3.24
N HIS A 49 -7.37 10.24 -2.05
CA HIS A 49 -6.86 9.40 -0.97
C HIS A 49 -7.03 7.92 -1.27
N TYR A 50 -8.19 7.53 -1.82
CA TYR A 50 -8.38 6.13 -2.24
C TYR A 50 -7.38 5.76 -3.34
N ALA A 51 -7.18 6.63 -4.32
CA ALA A 51 -6.24 6.38 -5.40
C ALA A 51 -4.80 6.28 -4.88
N GLY A 52 -4.43 7.15 -3.94
CA GLY A 52 -3.10 7.10 -3.33
C GLY A 52 -2.83 5.79 -2.60
N ARG A 53 -3.82 5.29 -1.87
CA ARG A 53 -3.68 4.01 -1.18
C ARG A 53 -3.66 2.84 -2.15
N TRP A 54 -4.44 2.89 -3.21
CA TRP A 54 -4.36 1.90 -4.28
C TRP A 54 -2.93 1.83 -4.85
N ALA A 55 -2.39 2.98 -5.23
CA ALA A 55 -1.04 3.05 -5.79
C ALA A 55 0.01 2.53 -4.81
N ALA A 56 -0.15 2.83 -3.52
CA ALA A 56 0.78 2.35 -2.49
C ALA A 56 0.77 0.83 -2.39
N LYS A 57 -0.41 0.21 -2.41
CA LYS A 57 -0.51 -1.25 -2.34
C LYS A 57 0.13 -1.91 -3.56
N GLU A 58 -0.12 -1.36 -4.74
CA GLU A 58 0.51 -1.84 -5.97
C GLU A 58 2.04 -1.67 -5.92
N ALA A 59 2.51 -0.54 -5.44
CA ALA A 59 3.95 -0.30 -5.33
C ALA A 59 4.63 -1.28 -4.38
N VAL A 60 3.97 -1.60 -3.26
CA VAL A 60 4.47 -2.59 -2.30
C VAL A 60 4.62 -3.96 -2.99
N LEU A 61 3.61 -4.38 -3.73
CA LEU A 61 3.68 -5.67 -4.43
C LEU A 61 4.78 -5.71 -5.47
N LYS A 62 5.00 -4.61 -6.17
CA LYS A 62 6.11 -4.51 -7.12
C LYS A 62 7.45 -4.59 -6.41
N ALA A 63 7.57 -3.96 -5.24
CA ALA A 63 8.79 -4.04 -4.44
C ALA A 63 9.05 -5.47 -3.97
N LEU A 64 7.99 -6.23 -3.67
CA LEU A 64 8.11 -7.63 -3.28
C LEU A 64 8.28 -8.56 -4.48
N GLY A 65 7.94 -8.10 -5.68
CA GLY A 65 8.13 -8.86 -6.91
C GLY A 65 7.14 -9.99 -7.12
N THR A 66 6.02 -10.00 -6.40
CA THR A 66 5.08 -11.13 -6.44
C THR A 66 3.79 -10.85 -7.20
N GLY A 67 3.42 -9.58 -7.38
CA GLY A 67 2.07 -9.25 -7.80
C GLY A 67 1.05 -9.80 -6.80
N TRP A 68 -0.18 -9.98 -7.23
CA TRP A 68 -1.27 -10.48 -6.39
C TRP A 68 -1.33 -12.00 -6.40
N SER A 69 -0.18 -12.65 -6.26
CA SER A 69 -0.08 -14.09 -6.18
C SER A 69 0.20 -14.52 -4.74
N LYS A 70 0.33 -15.82 -4.52
CA LYS A 70 0.72 -16.41 -3.23
C LYS A 70 -0.28 -16.13 -2.11
N GLY A 71 -1.55 -15.93 -2.46
CA GLY A 71 -2.60 -15.73 -1.48
C GLY A 71 -2.64 -14.35 -0.83
N ILE A 72 -1.94 -13.38 -1.40
CA ILE A 72 -1.94 -12.02 -0.87
C ILE A 72 -3.24 -11.32 -1.23
N HIS A 73 -3.91 -10.76 -0.23
CA HIS A 73 -5.11 -9.96 -0.39
C HIS A 73 -4.76 -8.47 -0.30
N TRP A 74 -5.57 -7.65 -0.95
CA TRP A 74 -5.42 -6.19 -0.89
C TRP A 74 -5.36 -5.67 0.55
N THR A 75 -6.21 -6.21 1.41
CA THR A 75 -6.31 -5.80 2.81
C THR A 75 -5.16 -6.30 3.68
N ASP A 76 -4.31 -7.17 3.16
CA ASP A 76 -3.09 -7.58 3.85
C ASP A 76 -2.05 -6.45 3.91
N ILE A 77 -2.20 -5.45 3.05
CA ILE A 77 -1.31 -4.29 2.99
C ILE A 77 -2.11 -3.06 3.37
N GLU A 78 -1.89 -2.54 4.56
CA GLU A 78 -2.66 -1.40 5.04
C GLU A 78 -1.77 -0.17 5.12
N VAL A 79 -2.27 0.93 4.57
CA VAL A 79 -1.62 2.23 4.70
C VAL A 79 -2.22 2.96 5.89
N HIS A 80 -1.38 3.38 6.81
CA HIS A 80 -1.81 4.23 7.93
C HIS A 80 -0.86 5.41 8.04
N ASN A 81 -1.33 6.47 8.68
CA ASN A 81 -0.52 7.68 8.83
C ASN A 81 -0.08 7.82 10.26
N GLU A 82 1.20 8.14 10.45
CA GLU A 82 1.72 8.52 11.76
C GLU A 82 1.16 9.87 12.17
N SER A 83 1.32 10.22 13.42
CA SER A 83 0.79 11.48 13.95
C SER A 83 1.27 12.71 13.18
N GLY A 84 2.46 12.65 12.58
CA GLY A 84 2.99 13.70 11.72
C GLY A 84 2.50 13.67 10.28
N GLY A 85 1.66 12.70 9.93
CA GLY A 85 1.11 12.57 8.58
C GLY A 85 1.88 11.65 7.66
N ARG A 86 3.04 11.14 8.07
CA ARG A 86 3.85 10.25 7.25
C ARG A 86 3.12 8.92 7.03
N PRO A 87 2.99 8.45 5.79
CA PRO A 87 2.37 7.14 5.55
C PRO A 87 3.31 6.00 5.94
N ARG A 88 2.73 4.95 6.50
CA ARG A 88 3.42 3.73 6.90
C ARG A 88 2.62 2.53 6.42
N ILE A 89 3.30 1.40 6.30
CA ILE A 89 2.67 0.14 5.90
C ILE A 89 2.56 -0.78 7.12
N ARG A 90 1.36 -1.34 7.30
CA ARG A 90 1.12 -2.44 8.24
C ARG A 90 0.75 -3.66 7.44
N LEU A 91 1.45 -4.76 7.68
CA LEU A 91 1.24 -6.01 6.96
C LEU A 91 0.46 -7.01 7.80
N ALA A 92 -0.33 -7.83 7.13
CA ALA A 92 -1.07 -8.92 7.73
C ALA A 92 -1.07 -10.11 6.77
N GLY A 93 -1.52 -11.26 7.25
CA GLY A 93 -1.77 -12.44 6.43
C GLY A 93 -0.59 -12.88 5.61
N ALA A 94 -0.85 -13.29 4.37
CA ALA A 94 0.17 -13.83 3.48
C ALA A 94 1.26 -12.83 3.14
N ALA A 95 0.93 -11.54 3.08
CA ALA A 95 1.94 -10.51 2.82
C ALA A 95 2.95 -10.43 3.96
N ARG A 96 2.46 -10.50 5.19
CA ARG A 96 3.33 -10.50 6.37
C ARG A 96 4.22 -11.73 6.41
N GLU A 97 3.64 -12.90 6.14
CA GLU A 97 4.39 -14.16 6.12
C GLU A 97 5.49 -14.13 5.08
N LEU A 98 5.20 -13.62 3.89
CA LEU A 98 6.17 -13.51 2.82
C LEU A 98 7.35 -12.64 3.23
N CYS A 99 7.07 -11.50 3.84
CA CYS A 99 8.14 -10.60 4.31
C CYS A 99 8.98 -11.24 5.40
N GLU A 100 8.37 -11.99 6.30
CA GLU A 100 9.10 -12.70 7.34
C GLU A 100 10.02 -13.76 6.73
N GLN A 101 9.53 -14.52 5.77
CA GLN A 101 10.33 -15.55 5.09
C GLN A 101 11.51 -14.93 4.33
N ARG A 102 11.33 -13.78 3.75
CA ARG A 102 12.38 -13.08 2.98
C ARG A 102 13.23 -12.17 3.83
N GLN A 103 12.98 -12.12 5.13
CA GLN A 103 13.73 -11.28 6.07
C GLN A 103 13.65 -9.81 5.72
N ILE A 104 12.49 -9.38 5.27
CA ILE A 104 12.21 -7.97 5.03
C ILE A 104 11.80 -7.35 6.36
N ALA A 105 12.59 -6.37 6.80
CA ALA A 105 12.37 -5.73 8.10
C ALA A 105 11.34 -4.62 8.03
N ASP A 106 11.27 -3.91 6.91
CA ASP A 106 10.40 -2.75 6.78
C ASP A 106 10.11 -2.47 5.32
N ILE A 107 9.01 -1.80 5.07
CA ILE A 107 8.67 -1.28 3.76
C ILE A 107 8.36 0.20 3.91
N LEU A 108 9.22 1.01 3.31
CA LEU A 108 9.03 2.46 3.32
C LEU A 108 8.22 2.86 2.11
N ILE A 109 7.29 3.79 2.30
CA ILE A 109 6.48 4.29 1.19
C ILE A 109 6.43 5.79 1.19
N THR A 110 6.20 6.34 0.01
CA THR A 110 5.81 7.72 -0.16
C THR A 110 4.68 7.79 -1.18
N ILE A 111 3.75 8.69 -0.97
CA ILE A 111 2.55 8.85 -1.81
C ILE A 111 2.43 10.31 -2.18
N SER A 112 2.15 10.56 -3.46
CA SER A 112 1.90 11.90 -3.95
C SER A 112 0.68 11.88 -4.83
N HIS A 113 -0.15 12.90 -4.77
CA HIS A 113 -1.32 12.95 -5.63
C HIS A 113 -1.67 14.38 -6.00
N CYS A 114 -2.38 14.48 -7.09
CA CYS A 114 -2.99 15.70 -7.54
C CYS A 114 -4.43 15.36 -7.93
N ARG A 115 -5.10 16.30 -8.60
CA ARG A 115 -6.48 16.05 -9.00
C ARG A 115 -6.65 14.85 -9.92
N THR A 116 -5.67 14.61 -10.78
CA THR A 116 -5.78 13.62 -11.87
C THR A 116 -5.03 12.33 -11.60
N PHE A 117 -3.91 12.38 -10.89
CA PHE A 117 -3.05 11.21 -10.70
C PHE A 117 -2.68 11.02 -9.24
N ALA A 118 -2.47 9.76 -8.88
CA ALA A 118 -1.81 9.40 -7.63
C ALA A 118 -0.61 8.52 -7.99
N VAL A 119 0.49 8.72 -7.28
CA VAL A 119 1.71 7.94 -7.47
C VAL A 119 2.24 7.51 -6.12
N ALA A 120 2.83 6.32 -6.07
CA ALA A 120 3.47 5.84 -4.86
C ALA A 120 4.77 5.13 -5.20
N TYR A 121 5.71 5.20 -4.27
CA TYR A 121 6.95 4.43 -4.30
C TYR A 121 7.04 3.60 -3.05
N ALA A 122 7.58 2.39 -3.18
CA ALA A 122 7.81 1.50 -2.06
C ALA A 122 9.25 1.00 -2.10
N LEU A 123 9.84 0.90 -0.94
CA LEU A 123 11.21 0.44 -0.77
C LEU A 123 11.22 -0.65 0.31
N ALA A 124 11.51 -1.88 -0.08
CA ALA A 124 11.60 -2.99 0.86
C ALA A 124 13.03 -3.09 1.38
N ILE A 125 13.16 -3.10 2.70
CA ILE A 125 14.44 -3.09 3.40
C ILE A 125 14.65 -4.46 4.04
N GLU A 126 15.80 -5.08 3.78
CA GLU A 126 16.15 -6.34 4.39
C GLU A 126 16.54 -6.16 5.85
N ARG A 127 16.24 -7.18 6.64
CA ARG A 127 16.71 -7.23 8.02
C ARG A 127 18.23 -7.29 8.03
N SER A 128 18.83 -6.60 8.96
CA SER A 128 20.28 -6.61 9.11
C SER A 128 20.75 -8.02 9.46
N SER A 129 21.82 -8.48 8.78
CA SER A 129 22.44 -9.77 9.07
C SER A 129 23.49 -9.67 10.17
N GLU A 130 23.67 -8.51 10.75
CA GLU A 130 24.70 -8.25 11.75
C GLU A 130 24.36 -8.74 13.14
N THR A 131 23.30 -9.45 13.31
CA THR A 131 22.83 -9.83 14.62
C THR A 131 23.52 -11.01 15.21
N THR A 132 24.38 -11.64 14.47
CA THR A 132 25.10 -12.78 14.97
C THR A 132 26.29 -12.31 15.75
N ALA A 133 26.09 -12.08 16.95
CA ALA A 133 27.23 -11.81 17.82
C ALA A 133 28.03 -13.08 18.03
#